data_1c72c7a2648f5103d0a7d9954912d177
#
_entry.id   1c72c7a2648f5103d0a7d9954912d177
#
_cell.length_a   1.000
_cell.length_b   1.000
_cell.length_c   1.000
_cell.angle_alpha   90.00
_cell.angle_beta   90.00
_cell.angle_gamma   90.00
#
_symmetry.space_group_name_H-M   'P 1'
#
loop_
_entity.id
_entity.type
_entity.pdbx_description
1 polymer ?
#
loop_
_entity_poly.entity_id
_entity_poly.type
_entity_poly.pdbx_seq_one_letter_code
_entity_poly.pdbx_strand_id
1 'polypeptide(L)'
;MVTSVKGLAYPKHVTEDAETLARALNDAFGVHLFLDYGGTLVQSGAASRERPAPHVRRKLERLCRSDAFFVYVISSKSVHDLRELIGVPGLGLIGQGGLEIWEDGGELEHPVDIRHVDR
;
A
#
# COMPACT_ATOMS: atom_id res chain seq x y z
N MET A 1 0.93 -4.95 -13.59
CA MET A 1 0.40 -5.61 -14.78
C MET A 1 0.70 -7.09 -14.68
N VAL A 2 -0.31 -7.91 -14.58
CA VAL A 2 -0.12 -9.35 -14.64
C VAL A 2 -0.04 -9.73 -16.11
N THR A 3 1.14 -9.97 -16.58
CA THR A 3 1.30 -10.62 -17.87
C THR A 3 0.82 -12.05 -17.71
N SER A 4 -0.11 -12.47 -18.56
CA SER A 4 -0.50 -13.88 -18.64
C SER A 4 0.76 -14.70 -18.88
N VAL A 5 1.16 -15.46 -17.89
CA VAL A 5 2.31 -16.35 -18.04
C VAL A 5 1.79 -17.65 -18.60
N LYS A 6 1.91 -17.78 -19.92
CA LYS A 6 1.60 -19.04 -20.59
C LYS A 6 2.49 -20.13 -19.98
N GLY A 7 1.87 -21.17 -19.45
CA GLY A 7 2.58 -22.35 -18.98
C GLY A 7 2.76 -22.50 -17.48
N LEU A 8 2.27 -21.56 -16.66
CA LEU A 8 2.23 -21.76 -15.22
C LEU A 8 0.89 -22.33 -14.81
N ALA A 9 0.88 -23.58 -14.34
CA ALA A 9 -0.30 -24.24 -13.82
C ALA A 9 -0.74 -23.66 -12.46
N TYR A 10 0.19 -23.05 -11.69
CA TYR A 10 -0.06 -22.48 -10.37
C TYR A 10 0.79 -21.21 -10.15
N PRO A 11 0.26 -20.19 -9.45
CA PRO A 11 1.08 -19.08 -9.03
C PRO A 11 2.15 -19.54 -8.04
N LYS A 12 3.38 -19.11 -8.24
CA LYS A 12 4.47 -19.38 -7.30
C LYS A 12 4.36 -18.48 -6.08
N HIS A 13 4.69 -19.02 -4.92
CA HIS A 13 4.84 -18.21 -3.72
C HIS A 13 6.04 -17.28 -3.89
N VAL A 14 5.93 -16.03 -3.42
CA VAL A 14 6.98 -15.02 -3.59
C VAL A 14 8.33 -15.45 -3.00
N THR A 15 8.33 -16.25 -1.93
CA THR A 15 9.56 -16.77 -1.32
C THR A 15 10.26 -17.85 -2.16
N GLU A 16 9.53 -18.49 -3.06
CA GLU A 16 10.08 -19.50 -3.98
C GLU A 16 10.78 -18.87 -5.18
N ASP A 17 10.41 -17.63 -5.51
CA ASP A 17 10.92 -16.94 -6.69
C ASP A 17 11.32 -15.48 -6.38
N ALA A 18 11.81 -15.27 -5.17
CA ALA A 18 12.19 -13.93 -4.68
C ALA A 18 13.29 -13.29 -5.52
N GLU A 19 14.20 -14.09 -6.06
CA GLU A 19 15.31 -13.59 -6.91
C GLU A 19 14.78 -13.03 -8.23
N THR A 20 13.87 -13.72 -8.89
CA THR A 20 13.23 -13.24 -10.13
C THR A 20 12.45 -11.95 -9.88
N LEU A 21 11.70 -11.88 -8.78
CA LEU A 21 11.00 -10.67 -8.39
C LEU A 21 11.97 -9.51 -8.12
N ALA A 22 13.05 -9.77 -7.39
CA ALA A 22 14.04 -8.75 -7.09
C ALA A 22 14.71 -8.19 -8.36
N ARG A 23 15.02 -9.04 -9.34
CA ARG A 23 15.53 -8.59 -10.64
C ARG A 23 14.54 -7.71 -11.38
N ALA A 24 13.28 -8.12 -11.44
CA ALA A 24 12.23 -7.33 -12.09
C ALA A 24 12.06 -5.96 -11.44
N LEU A 25 12.13 -5.87 -10.12
CA LEU A 25 12.05 -4.61 -9.38
C LEU A 25 13.29 -3.74 -9.62
N ASN A 26 14.48 -4.33 -9.67
CA ASN A 26 15.71 -3.59 -9.94
C ASN A 26 15.78 -3.03 -11.36
N ASP A 27 15.18 -3.71 -12.33
CA ASP A 27 15.16 -3.28 -13.73
C ASP A 27 14.06 -2.26 -14.02
N ALA A 28 13.14 -2.04 -13.10
CA ALA A 28 12.04 -1.08 -13.26
C ALA A 28 12.51 0.36 -13.02
N PHE A 29 12.00 1.31 -13.81
CA PHE A 29 12.25 2.74 -13.61
C PHE A 29 11.58 3.31 -12.37
N GLY A 30 10.54 2.66 -11.89
CA GLY A 30 9.81 3.02 -10.69
C GLY A 30 8.80 1.94 -10.37
N VAL A 31 8.57 1.73 -9.09
CA VAL A 31 7.65 0.72 -8.58
C VAL A 31 6.57 1.40 -7.76
N HIS A 32 5.31 1.24 -8.18
CA HIS A 32 4.16 1.61 -7.37
C HIS A 32 3.77 0.40 -6.52
N LEU A 33 3.89 0.55 -5.22
CA LEU A 33 3.62 -0.52 -4.25
C LEU A 33 2.35 -0.17 -3.48
N PHE A 34 1.34 -0.99 -3.61
CA PHE A 34 0.07 -0.85 -2.90
C PHE A 34 -0.03 -1.92 -1.83
N LEU A 35 -0.12 -1.50 -0.58
CA LEU A 35 -0.14 -2.38 0.58
C LEU A 35 -1.48 -2.28 1.29
N ASP A 36 -2.10 -3.42 1.57
CA ASP A 36 -3.24 -3.48 2.47
C ASP A 36 -2.78 -3.22 3.92
N TYR A 37 -3.64 -2.61 4.73
CA TYR A 37 -3.35 -2.34 6.12
C TYR A 37 -3.61 -3.56 7.00
N GLY A 38 -4.85 -3.99 7.10
CA GLY A 38 -5.25 -5.14 7.89
C GLY A 38 -4.80 -6.46 7.27
N GLY A 39 -4.11 -7.30 8.02
CA GLY A 39 -3.55 -8.57 7.55
C GLY A 39 -2.23 -8.45 6.81
N THR A 40 -1.73 -7.24 6.58
CA THR A 40 -0.44 -6.98 5.90
C THR A 40 0.51 -6.18 6.81
N LEU A 41 0.14 -4.98 7.19
CA LEU A 41 0.95 -4.12 8.06
C LEU A 41 0.67 -4.35 9.55
N VAL A 42 -0.54 -4.77 9.86
CA VAL A 42 -0.98 -5.19 11.18
C VAL A 42 -1.69 -6.54 11.07
N GLN A 43 -1.93 -7.21 12.19
CA GLN A 43 -2.62 -8.50 12.17
C GLN A 43 -4.07 -8.36 11.70
N SER A 44 -4.54 -9.38 10.97
CA SER A 44 -5.93 -9.47 10.55
C SER A 44 -6.85 -9.62 11.77
N GLY A 45 -7.99 -8.94 11.77
CA GLY A 45 -8.92 -8.93 12.89
C GLY A 45 -8.46 -8.11 14.09
N ALA A 46 -7.35 -7.42 13.97
CA ALA A 46 -6.86 -6.52 14.99
C ALA A 46 -7.84 -5.38 15.26
N ALA A 47 -7.85 -4.92 16.51
CA ALA A 47 -8.63 -3.75 16.88
C ALA A 47 -8.29 -2.57 15.97
N SER A 48 -9.29 -1.77 15.66
CA SER A 48 -9.21 -0.68 14.68
C SER A 48 -8.09 0.34 14.91
N ARG A 49 -7.39 0.31 16.02
CA ARG A 49 -6.33 1.24 16.39
C ARG A 49 -4.94 0.59 16.53
N GLU A 50 -4.75 -0.59 15.99
CA GLU A 50 -3.45 -1.22 16.02
C GLU A 50 -2.47 -0.49 15.08
N ARG A 51 -1.27 -0.25 15.60
CA ARG A 51 -0.17 0.37 14.86
C ARG A 51 0.75 -0.69 14.27
N PRO A 52 1.39 -0.44 13.15
CA PRO A 52 2.42 -1.34 12.64
C PRO A 52 3.54 -1.53 13.67
N ALA A 53 4.02 -2.77 13.76
CA ALA A 53 5.16 -3.08 14.62
C ALA A 53 6.40 -2.25 14.20
N PRO A 54 7.33 -1.95 15.13
CA PRO A 54 8.50 -1.12 14.83
C PRO A 54 9.33 -1.62 13.64
N HIS A 55 9.48 -2.92 13.46
CA HIS A 55 10.23 -3.47 12.34
C HIS A 55 9.52 -3.28 11.00
N VAL A 56 8.19 -3.35 10.97
CA VAL A 56 7.37 -3.07 9.78
C VAL A 56 7.46 -1.58 9.44
N ARG A 57 7.33 -0.72 10.43
CA ARG A 57 7.44 0.72 10.26
C ARG A 57 8.80 1.11 9.66
N ARG A 58 9.90 0.54 10.16
CA ARG A 58 11.24 0.80 9.62
C ARG A 58 11.38 0.40 8.14
N LYS A 59 10.77 -0.73 7.75
CA LYS A 59 10.74 -1.14 6.35
C LYS A 59 9.97 -0.17 5.47
N LEU A 60 8.82 0.31 5.92
CA LEU A 60 8.06 1.36 5.22
C LEU A 60 8.87 2.63 5.06
N GLU A 61 9.53 3.09 6.12
CA GLU A 61 10.38 4.28 6.08
C GLU A 61 11.51 4.14 5.06
N ARG A 62 12.14 2.99 4.97
CA ARG A 62 13.19 2.71 3.98
C ARG A 62 12.65 2.73 2.56
N LEU A 63 11.51 2.12 2.31
CA LEU A 63 10.86 2.13 1.00
C LEU A 63 10.48 3.55 0.58
N CYS A 64 9.88 4.33 1.48
CA CYS A 64 9.46 5.70 1.19
C CYS A 64 10.64 6.67 0.96
N ARG A 65 11.84 6.36 1.45
CA ARG A 65 13.06 7.14 1.17
C ARG A 65 13.70 6.81 -0.17
N SER A 66 13.34 5.70 -0.78
CA SER A 66 13.89 5.31 -2.07
C SER A 66 13.16 6.02 -3.20
N ASP A 67 13.90 6.63 -4.09
CA ASP A 67 13.34 7.27 -5.29
C ASP A 67 12.75 6.28 -6.29
N ALA A 68 13.04 4.99 -6.12
CA ALA A 68 12.53 3.92 -6.97
C ALA A 68 11.12 3.45 -6.59
N PHE A 69 10.64 3.77 -5.39
CA PHE A 69 9.36 3.28 -4.88
C PHE A 69 8.37 4.41 -4.59
N PHE A 70 7.13 4.20 -5.04
CA PHE A 70 5.96 4.99 -4.67
C PHE A 70 5.05 4.08 -3.84
N VAL A 71 4.99 4.31 -2.55
CA VAL A 71 4.33 3.40 -1.61
C VAL A 71 2.99 3.96 -1.17
N TYR A 72 1.95 3.15 -1.29
CA TYR A 72 0.58 3.49 -0.90
C TYR A 72 0.04 2.44 0.06
N VAL A 73 -0.70 2.87 1.06
CA VAL A 73 -1.48 1.98 1.93
C VAL A 73 -2.96 2.15 1.63
N ILE A 74 -3.64 1.04 1.43
CA ILE A 74 -5.07 0.99 1.14
C ILE A 74 -5.82 0.39 2.34
N SER A 75 -6.90 1.04 2.76
CA SER A 75 -7.70 0.55 3.88
C SER A 75 -9.15 1.03 3.79
N SER A 76 -10.04 0.35 4.49
CA SER A 76 -11.38 0.85 4.79
C SER A 76 -11.39 1.97 5.83
N LYS A 77 -10.28 2.15 6.57
CA LYS A 77 -10.11 3.27 7.51
C LYS A 77 -10.05 4.60 6.77
N SER A 78 -10.37 5.70 7.46
CA SER A 78 -10.17 7.04 6.93
C SER A 78 -8.68 7.35 6.76
N VAL A 79 -8.36 8.27 5.85
CA VAL A 79 -7.00 8.79 5.72
C VAL A 79 -6.53 9.42 7.03
N HIS A 80 -7.42 10.12 7.74
CA HIS A 80 -7.09 10.68 9.05
C HIS A 80 -6.58 9.63 10.03
N ASP A 81 -7.30 8.52 10.17
CA ASP A 81 -6.90 7.43 11.06
C ASP A 81 -5.60 6.76 10.61
N LEU A 82 -5.44 6.52 9.32
CA LEU A 82 -4.20 5.94 8.77
C LEU A 82 -2.98 6.84 9.04
N ARG A 83 -3.12 8.14 8.89
CA ARG A 83 -2.04 9.09 9.20
C ARG A 83 -1.61 9.01 10.65
N GLU A 84 -2.55 8.96 11.58
CA GLU A 84 -2.26 8.85 13.00
C GLU A 84 -1.62 7.49 13.37
N LEU A 85 -2.11 6.42 12.77
CA LEU A 85 -1.65 5.06 13.08
C LEU A 85 -0.27 4.75 12.49
N ILE A 86 -0.01 5.19 11.28
CA ILE A 86 1.24 4.86 10.56
C ILE A 86 2.30 5.92 10.77
N GLY A 87 2.02 7.18 10.46
CA GLY A 87 2.92 8.30 10.68
C GLY A 87 4.28 8.18 9.99
N VAL A 88 4.34 7.64 8.78
CA VAL A 88 5.56 7.51 7.98
C VAL A 88 5.55 8.57 6.88
N PRO A 89 6.59 9.45 6.82
CA PRO A 89 6.69 10.44 5.75
C PRO A 89 6.85 9.81 4.36
N GLY A 90 6.28 10.45 3.36
CA GLY A 90 6.38 10.01 1.97
C GLY A 90 5.39 8.91 1.56
N LEU A 91 4.51 8.50 2.46
CA LEU A 91 3.53 7.45 2.23
C LEU A 91 2.25 8.03 1.65
N GLY A 92 1.78 7.47 0.55
CA GLY A 92 0.43 7.73 0.03
C GLY A 92 -0.61 6.90 0.79
N LEU A 93 -1.79 7.47 1.01
CA LEU A 93 -2.87 6.80 1.74
C LEU A 93 -4.15 6.81 0.91
N ILE A 94 -4.75 5.64 0.81
CA ILE A 94 -6.04 5.43 0.15
C ILE A 94 -7.00 4.90 1.21
N GLY A 95 -7.88 5.76 1.67
CA GLY A 95 -8.81 5.49 2.75
C GLY A 95 -10.25 5.30 2.29
N GLN A 96 -11.10 4.87 3.21
CA GLN A 96 -12.53 4.67 2.96
C GLN A 96 -12.80 3.77 1.74
N GLY A 97 -11.96 2.74 1.53
CA GLY A 97 -12.11 1.85 0.40
C GLY A 97 -11.91 2.51 -0.97
N GLY A 98 -11.14 3.59 -1.04
CA GLY A 98 -10.86 4.33 -2.28
C GLY A 98 -11.61 5.65 -2.42
N LEU A 99 -12.45 6.01 -1.46
CA LEU A 99 -13.19 7.29 -1.48
C LEU A 99 -12.35 8.48 -1.01
N GLU A 100 -11.21 8.22 -0.39
CA GLU A 100 -10.26 9.24 0.04
C GLU A 100 -8.87 8.88 -0.48
N ILE A 101 -8.17 9.83 -1.09
CA ILE A 101 -6.78 9.68 -1.53
C ILE A 101 -5.98 10.86 -0.98
N TRP A 102 -4.83 10.56 -0.43
CA TRP A 102 -3.91 11.57 0.09
C TRP A 102 -2.47 11.19 -0.22
N GLU A 103 -1.73 12.13 -0.74
CA GLU A 103 -0.29 12.04 -0.89
C GLU A 103 0.39 12.98 0.12
N ASP A 104 1.52 12.57 0.65
CA ASP A 104 2.21 13.35 1.68
C ASP A 104 2.55 14.75 1.16
N GLY A 105 2.16 15.77 1.93
CA GLY A 105 2.30 17.18 1.55
C GLY A 105 1.21 17.72 0.64
N GLY A 106 0.29 16.88 0.18
CA GLY A 106 -0.84 17.26 -0.66
C GLY A 106 -2.14 17.48 0.12
N GLU A 107 -3.19 17.75 -0.62
CA GLU A 107 -4.56 17.87 -0.10
C GLU A 107 -5.26 16.52 -0.15
N LEU A 108 -6.27 16.36 0.71
CA LEU A 108 -7.14 15.19 0.68
C LEU A 108 -8.05 15.27 -0.54
N GLU A 109 -8.00 14.25 -1.37
CA GLU A 109 -8.82 14.14 -2.57
C GLU A 109 -9.97 13.16 -2.37
N HIS A 110 -11.11 13.49 -2.97
CA HIS A 110 -12.28 12.62 -3.06
C HIS A 110 -12.55 12.30 -4.53
N PRO A 111 -12.05 11.16 -5.05
CA PRO A 111 -12.14 10.85 -6.48
C PRO A 111 -13.56 10.61 -6.96
N VAL A 112 -14.49 10.37 -6.05
CA VAL A 112 -15.92 10.19 -6.35
C VAL A 112 -16.73 11.26 -5.63
N ASP A 113 -17.56 11.98 -6.36
CA ASP A 113 -18.52 12.90 -5.76
C ASP A 113 -19.69 12.10 -5.17
N ILE A 114 -19.58 11.83 -3.89
CA ILE A 114 -20.61 11.06 -3.14
C ILE A 114 -21.97 11.73 -3.09
N ARG A 115 -22.09 13.02 -3.45
CA ARG A 115 -23.38 13.73 -3.51
C ARG A 115 -24.28 13.19 -4.62
N HIS A 116 -23.72 12.50 -5.61
CA HIS A 116 -24.41 11.91 -6.73
C HIS A 116 -24.57 10.39 -6.65
N VAL A 117 -24.19 9.79 -5.53
CA VAL A 117 -24.43 8.37 -5.31
C VAL A 117 -25.86 8.21 -4.80
N ASP A 118 -26.74 7.66 -5.64
CA ASP A 118 -28.10 7.28 -5.24
C ASP A 118 -28.02 6.27 -4.10
N ARG A 119 -28.70 6.61 -3.03
CA ARG A 119 -28.79 5.75 -1.85
C ARG A 119 -29.81 4.64 -2.05
#